data_30c17e1c268b78a9ae3111dfbf1247f3
#
_entry.id   30c17e1c268b78a9ae3111dfbf1247f3
#
_cell.length_a   1.000
_cell.length_b   1.000
_cell.length_c   1.000
_cell.angle_alpha   90.00
_cell.angle_beta   90.00
_cell.angle_gamma   90.00
#
_symmetry.space_group_name_H-M   'P 1'
#
loop_
_entity.id
_entity.type
_entity.pdbx_description
1 polymer ?
#
loop_
_entity_poly.entity_id
_entity_poly.type
_entity_poly.pdbx_seq_one_letter_code
_entity_poly.pdbx_strand_id
1 'polypeptide(L)'
;MKHREQFNNYSKSIFNLLLDTDDKLFKKSVNLIKKTQKQKGKVYIVGNGGSSSIASHVSVDFAKVARVNSSTFNNANLITCFANDYGYENWVVEAIKAYLNKNDMMILISSSGTSKNIVNAAKYCKKNSIQLITLSGFKKNNPLSKCGNINFHINSDQYN
;
A
#
# COMPACT_ATOMS: atom_id res chain seq x y z
N MET A 1 -30.29 -13.14 -18.33
CA MET A 1 -30.67 -12.75 -16.95
C MET A 1 -29.58 -13.08 -15.93
N LYS A 2 -29.03 -14.29 -15.90
CA LYS A 2 -28.04 -14.75 -14.91
C LYS A 2 -26.76 -13.87 -14.80
N HIS A 3 -26.19 -13.41 -15.93
CA HIS A 3 -24.97 -12.58 -15.92
C HIS A 3 -25.22 -11.17 -15.36
N ARG A 4 -26.38 -10.57 -15.66
CA ARG A 4 -26.74 -9.24 -15.13
C ARG A 4 -26.96 -9.28 -13.61
N GLU A 5 -27.53 -10.36 -13.12
CA GLU A 5 -27.73 -10.58 -11.69
C GLU A 5 -26.40 -10.77 -10.96
N GLN A 6 -25.48 -11.55 -11.52
CA GLN A 6 -24.12 -11.71 -11.00
C GLN A 6 -23.37 -10.36 -10.95
N PHE A 7 -23.43 -9.57 -12.03
CA PHE A 7 -22.81 -8.25 -12.08
C PHE A 7 -23.40 -7.30 -11.01
N ASN A 8 -24.72 -7.28 -10.88
CA ASN A 8 -25.39 -6.43 -9.87
C ASN A 8 -25.02 -6.84 -8.45
N ASN A 9 -24.92 -8.14 -8.16
CA ASN A 9 -24.53 -8.64 -6.83
C ASN A 9 -23.07 -8.28 -6.52
N TYR A 10 -22.17 -8.44 -7.49
CA TYR A 10 -20.78 -8.04 -7.35
C TYR A 10 -20.63 -6.53 -7.12
N SER A 11 -21.31 -5.70 -7.91
CA SER A 11 -21.28 -4.25 -7.76
C SER A 11 -21.82 -3.79 -6.40
N LYS A 12 -22.93 -4.39 -5.92
CA LYS A 12 -23.46 -4.12 -4.58
C LYS A 12 -22.48 -4.51 -3.48
N SER A 13 -21.81 -5.66 -3.63
CA SER A 13 -20.80 -6.12 -2.67
C SER A 13 -19.64 -5.12 -2.56
N ILE A 14 -19.08 -4.67 -3.69
CA ILE A 14 -18.01 -3.65 -3.69
C ILE A 14 -18.49 -2.35 -3.05
N PHE A 15 -19.68 -1.89 -3.40
CA PHE A 15 -20.24 -0.64 -2.86
C PHE A 15 -20.37 -0.71 -1.33
N ASN A 16 -20.92 -1.81 -0.80
CA ASN A 16 -21.05 -2.01 0.64
C ASN A 16 -19.70 -2.03 1.35
N LEU A 17 -18.69 -2.74 0.79
CA LEU A 17 -17.34 -2.79 1.36
C LEU A 17 -16.67 -1.41 1.42
N LEU A 18 -16.95 -0.53 0.45
CA LEU A 18 -16.45 0.83 0.45
C LEU A 18 -17.14 1.69 1.52
N LEU A 19 -18.46 1.54 1.69
CA LEU A 19 -19.22 2.27 2.71
C LEU A 19 -18.87 1.86 4.13
N ASP A 20 -18.49 0.60 4.35
CA ASP A 20 -18.07 0.09 5.65
C ASP A 20 -16.70 0.60 6.11
N THR A 21 -15.99 1.33 5.25
CA THR A 21 -14.67 1.86 5.61
C THR A 21 -14.80 3.05 6.57
N ASP A 22 -14.13 2.99 7.72
CA ASP A 22 -14.18 4.04 8.75
C ASP A 22 -13.61 5.38 8.20
N ASP A 23 -14.46 6.40 8.14
CA ASP A 23 -14.11 7.77 7.71
C ASP A 23 -12.91 8.35 8.49
N LYS A 24 -12.74 7.98 9.76
CA LYS A 24 -11.59 8.41 10.57
C LYS A 24 -10.25 7.96 9.98
N LEU A 25 -10.21 6.81 9.29
CA LEU A 25 -9.00 6.33 8.63
C LEU A 25 -8.62 7.24 7.46
N PHE A 26 -9.60 7.66 6.65
CA PHE A 26 -9.36 8.62 5.57
C PHE A 26 -8.83 9.94 6.10
N LYS A 27 -9.47 10.51 7.12
CA LYS A 27 -9.03 11.77 7.75
C LYS A 27 -7.61 11.67 8.31
N LYS A 28 -7.28 10.58 9.01
CA LYS A 28 -5.93 10.32 9.51
C LYS A 28 -4.91 10.21 8.37
N SER A 29 -5.26 9.51 7.28
CA SER A 29 -4.38 9.34 6.11
C SER A 29 -4.10 10.65 5.41
N VAL A 30 -5.13 11.47 5.17
CA VAL A 30 -4.97 12.80 4.58
C VAL A 30 -4.07 13.68 5.45
N ASN A 31 -4.26 13.66 6.76
CA ASN A 31 -3.43 14.45 7.70
C ASN A 31 -1.97 13.98 7.69
N LEU A 32 -1.73 12.66 7.63
CA LEU A 32 -0.38 12.10 7.57
C LEU A 32 0.33 12.48 6.26
N ILE A 33 -0.35 12.35 5.12
CA ILE A 33 0.18 12.74 3.82
C ILE A 33 0.49 14.25 3.77
N LYS A 34 -0.43 15.10 4.25
CA LYS A 34 -0.20 16.55 4.34
C LYS A 34 0.99 16.90 5.24
N LYS A 35 1.15 16.20 6.37
CA LYS A 35 2.31 16.37 7.26
C LYS A 35 3.60 16.03 6.54
N THR A 36 3.66 14.88 5.85
CA THR A 36 4.80 14.46 5.03
C THR A 36 5.15 15.52 3.98
N GLN A 37 4.15 16.01 3.24
CA GLN A 37 4.33 17.05 2.23
C GLN A 37 4.87 18.36 2.83
N LYS A 38 4.32 18.80 3.96
CA LYS A 38 4.79 20.01 4.68
C LYS A 38 6.25 19.88 5.10
N GLN A 39 6.71 18.68 5.43
CA GLN A 39 8.09 18.36 5.79
C GLN A 39 8.99 18.12 4.55
N LYS A 40 8.48 18.37 3.34
CA LYS A 40 9.15 18.10 2.05
C LYS A 40 9.54 16.62 1.85
N GLY A 41 8.86 15.72 2.55
CA GLY A 41 9.00 14.27 2.38
C GLY A 41 8.27 13.76 1.15
N LYS A 42 8.57 12.53 0.77
CA LYS A 42 7.99 11.80 -0.33
C LYS A 42 7.11 10.65 0.16
N VAL A 43 6.06 10.35 -0.56
CA VAL A 43 5.20 9.18 -0.33
C VAL A 43 5.60 8.08 -1.30
N TYR A 44 6.13 6.97 -0.79
CA TYR A 44 6.42 5.79 -1.60
C TYR A 44 5.29 4.78 -1.48
N ILE A 45 4.82 4.28 -2.64
CA ILE A 45 3.69 3.34 -2.71
C ILE A 45 4.19 2.05 -3.34
N VAL A 46 3.99 0.91 -2.67
CA VAL A 46 4.54 -0.38 -3.12
C VAL A 46 3.54 -1.50 -2.94
N GLY A 47 3.49 -2.40 -3.91
CA GLY A 47 2.71 -3.63 -3.91
C GLY A 47 3.28 -4.66 -4.90
N ASN A 48 2.67 -5.82 -5.01
CA ASN A 48 3.03 -6.85 -5.99
C ASN A 48 1.93 -7.01 -7.06
N GLY A 49 2.29 -7.39 -8.27
CA GLY A 49 1.33 -7.69 -9.34
C GLY A 49 0.32 -6.56 -9.57
N GLY A 50 -0.99 -6.84 -9.49
CA GLY A 50 -2.05 -5.82 -9.61
C GLY A 50 -1.91 -4.68 -8.59
N SER A 51 -1.50 -4.98 -7.36
CA SER A 51 -1.21 -3.96 -6.35
C SER A 51 -0.02 -3.06 -6.73
N SER A 52 0.94 -3.57 -7.50
CA SER A 52 2.04 -2.78 -8.08
C SER A 52 1.53 -1.81 -9.15
N SER A 53 0.59 -2.26 -9.99
CA SER A 53 -0.06 -1.39 -10.99
C SER A 53 -0.85 -0.26 -10.33
N ILE A 54 -1.61 -0.57 -9.28
CA ILE A 54 -2.30 0.43 -8.46
C ILE A 54 -1.30 1.41 -7.85
N ALA A 55 -0.21 0.92 -7.25
CA ALA A 55 0.83 1.75 -6.65
C ALA A 55 1.44 2.74 -7.66
N SER A 56 1.74 2.26 -8.88
CA SER A 56 2.27 3.09 -9.95
C SER A 56 1.29 4.18 -10.39
N HIS A 57 0.01 3.82 -10.59
CA HIS A 57 -1.02 4.77 -11.01
C HIS A 57 -1.28 5.82 -9.93
N VAL A 58 -1.49 5.40 -8.69
CA VAL A 58 -1.74 6.31 -7.57
C VAL A 58 -0.56 7.25 -7.32
N SER A 59 0.68 6.79 -7.53
CA SER A 59 1.84 7.69 -7.39
C SER A 59 1.82 8.82 -8.42
N VAL A 60 1.35 8.56 -9.65
CA VAL A 60 1.17 9.59 -10.68
C VAL A 60 0.04 10.54 -10.32
N ASP A 61 -1.10 10.03 -9.86
CA ASP A 61 -2.24 10.86 -9.45
C ASP A 61 -1.88 11.75 -8.25
N PHE A 62 -1.14 11.23 -7.28
CA PHE A 62 -0.64 12.03 -6.16
C PHE A 62 0.22 13.19 -6.64
N ALA A 63 1.15 12.93 -7.57
CA ALA A 63 2.00 13.98 -8.11
C ALA A 63 1.23 14.98 -8.98
N LYS A 64 0.41 14.49 -9.91
CA LYS A 64 -0.29 15.30 -10.91
C LYS A 64 -1.45 16.09 -10.31
N VAL A 65 -2.32 15.42 -9.55
CA VAL A 65 -3.59 15.98 -9.07
C VAL A 65 -3.45 16.58 -7.67
N ALA A 66 -2.90 15.83 -6.74
CA ALA A 66 -2.79 16.25 -5.34
C ALA A 66 -1.54 17.09 -5.04
N ARG A 67 -0.62 17.23 -6.00
CA ARG A 67 0.68 17.92 -5.84
C ARG A 67 1.50 17.37 -4.67
N VAL A 68 1.35 16.10 -4.37
CA VAL A 68 2.12 15.36 -3.36
C VAL A 68 3.32 14.74 -4.05
N ASN A 69 4.53 14.98 -3.53
CA ASN A 69 5.72 14.30 -4.01
C ASN A 69 5.61 12.80 -3.72
N SER A 70 5.50 12.00 -4.74
CA SER A 70 5.26 10.55 -4.63
C SER A 70 6.04 9.75 -5.65
N SER A 71 6.27 8.48 -5.35
CA SER A 71 6.98 7.55 -6.23
C SER A 71 6.62 6.11 -5.88
N THR A 72 7.11 5.20 -6.69
CA THR A 72 7.03 3.75 -6.43
C THR A 72 8.38 3.11 -6.71
N PHE A 73 8.63 1.92 -6.15
CA PHE A 73 9.79 1.10 -6.49
C PHE A 73 9.53 0.14 -7.66
N ASN A 74 8.43 0.31 -8.39
CA ASN A 74 8.01 -0.57 -9.46
C ASN A 74 8.85 -0.35 -10.74
N ASN A 75 10.16 -0.54 -10.63
CA ASN A 75 11.11 -0.49 -11.72
C ASN A 75 11.75 -1.87 -11.88
N ALA A 76 11.71 -2.42 -13.09
CA ALA A 76 12.19 -3.77 -13.37
C ALA A 76 13.68 -3.97 -12.97
N ASN A 77 14.53 -2.99 -13.28
CA ASN A 77 15.95 -3.08 -12.94
C ASN A 77 16.17 -3.08 -11.43
N LEU A 78 15.45 -2.23 -10.69
CA LEU A 78 15.54 -2.20 -9.23
C LEU A 78 15.08 -3.52 -8.62
N ILE A 79 13.90 -4.02 -9.04
CA ILE A 79 13.34 -5.25 -8.50
C ILE A 79 14.26 -6.43 -8.80
N THR A 80 14.72 -6.59 -10.04
CA THR A 80 15.54 -7.72 -10.44
C THR A 80 16.93 -7.68 -9.79
N CYS A 81 17.57 -6.53 -9.72
CA CYS A 81 18.85 -6.36 -9.05
C CYS A 81 18.74 -6.67 -7.55
N PHE A 82 17.83 -6.00 -6.83
CA PHE A 82 17.72 -6.18 -5.38
C PHE A 82 17.18 -7.56 -5.00
N ALA A 83 16.27 -8.13 -5.81
CA ALA A 83 15.80 -9.49 -5.56
C ALA A 83 16.87 -10.55 -5.81
N ASN A 84 17.75 -10.35 -6.81
CA ASN A 84 18.88 -11.23 -7.06
C ASN A 84 19.89 -11.20 -5.91
N ASP A 85 20.22 -10.02 -5.41
CA ASP A 85 21.30 -9.85 -4.42
C ASP A 85 20.85 -10.12 -2.99
N TYR A 86 19.59 -9.82 -2.64
CA TYR A 86 19.08 -9.86 -1.26
C TYR A 86 17.91 -10.83 -1.05
N GLY A 87 17.46 -11.50 -2.10
CA GLY A 87 16.25 -12.32 -2.10
C GLY A 87 14.97 -11.53 -2.28
N TYR A 88 13.96 -12.15 -2.94
CA TYR A 88 12.69 -11.50 -3.28
C TYR A 88 11.94 -11.00 -2.03
N GLU A 89 12.05 -11.68 -0.91
CA GLU A 89 11.43 -11.28 0.35
C GLU A 89 12.04 -10.03 0.99
N ASN A 90 13.22 -9.58 0.56
CA ASN A 90 13.96 -8.45 1.14
C ASN A 90 14.08 -7.25 0.23
N TRP A 91 13.83 -7.39 -1.09
CA TRP A 91 14.09 -6.32 -2.05
C TRP A 91 13.41 -4.98 -1.70
N VAL A 92 12.19 -5.00 -1.13
CA VAL A 92 11.49 -3.77 -0.71
C VAL A 92 12.20 -3.13 0.48
N VAL A 93 12.68 -3.94 1.43
CA VAL A 93 13.46 -3.43 2.58
C VAL A 93 14.74 -2.74 2.10
N GLU A 94 15.45 -3.35 1.17
CA GLU A 94 16.68 -2.77 0.64
C GLU A 94 16.41 -1.50 -0.19
N ALA A 95 15.31 -1.47 -0.95
CA ALA A 95 14.88 -0.25 -1.61
C ALA A 95 14.53 0.87 -0.61
N ILE A 96 13.87 0.55 0.50
CA ILE A 96 13.62 1.51 1.58
C ILE A 96 14.94 2.07 2.12
N LYS A 97 15.92 1.22 2.43
CA LYS A 97 17.23 1.64 2.94
C LYS A 97 17.98 2.56 1.96
N ALA A 98 17.87 2.26 0.65
CA ALA A 98 18.58 3.00 -0.39
C ALA A 98 17.97 4.37 -0.72
N TYR A 99 16.64 4.48 -0.66
CA TYR A 99 15.93 5.63 -1.24
C TYR A 99 15.17 6.51 -0.24
N LEU A 100 14.76 5.99 0.94
CA LEU A 100 13.98 6.79 1.87
C LEU A 100 14.84 7.78 2.67
N ASN A 101 14.30 8.98 2.81
CA ASN A 101 14.82 10.02 3.69
C ASN A 101 13.98 10.12 4.96
N LYS A 102 14.48 10.86 5.95
CA LYS A 102 13.89 10.98 7.29
C LYS A 102 12.40 11.38 7.32
N ASN A 103 11.94 12.18 6.36
CA ASN A 103 10.58 12.71 6.35
C ASN A 103 9.65 11.95 5.40
N ASP A 104 10.16 10.90 4.76
CA ASP A 104 9.38 10.10 3.81
C ASP A 104 8.44 9.14 4.53
N MET A 105 7.41 8.70 3.84
CA MET A 105 6.46 7.72 4.32
C MET A 105 6.20 6.63 3.29
N MET A 106 5.67 5.51 3.77
CA MET A 106 5.30 4.38 2.93
C MET A 106 3.79 4.15 2.91
N ILE A 107 3.30 3.70 1.76
CA ILE A 107 2.00 3.04 1.60
C ILE A 107 2.28 1.65 1.04
N LEU A 108 1.92 0.61 1.78
CA LEU A 108 2.15 -0.79 1.39
C LEU A 108 0.85 -1.51 1.13
N ILE A 109 0.74 -2.15 -0.04
CA ILE A 109 -0.47 -2.81 -0.52
C ILE A 109 -0.22 -4.31 -0.69
N SER A 110 -1.04 -5.13 -0.04
CA SER A 110 -1.05 -6.59 -0.23
C SER A 110 -2.45 -7.13 0.05
N SER A 111 -3.14 -7.66 -0.97
CA SER A 111 -4.50 -8.19 -0.83
C SER A 111 -4.58 -9.26 0.27
N SER A 112 -3.66 -10.21 0.29
CA SER A 112 -3.61 -11.25 1.35
C SER A 112 -3.08 -10.74 2.70
N GLY A 113 -2.32 -9.63 2.69
CA GLY A 113 -1.59 -9.15 3.85
C GLY A 113 -0.46 -10.07 4.32
N THR A 114 -0.05 -11.06 3.51
CA THR A 114 0.94 -12.10 3.86
C THR A 114 2.15 -12.15 2.93
N SER A 115 2.19 -11.35 1.85
CA SER A 115 3.32 -11.28 0.92
C SER A 115 4.60 -10.94 1.67
N LYS A 116 5.57 -11.85 1.69
CA LYS A 116 6.77 -11.77 2.54
C LYS A 116 7.54 -10.45 2.37
N ASN A 117 7.79 -10.03 1.12
CA ASN A 117 8.49 -8.78 0.83
C ASN A 117 7.75 -7.54 1.38
N ILE A 118 6.42 -7.49 1.29
CA ILE A 118 5.60 -6.40 1.80
C ILE A 118 5.54 -6.42 3.34
N VAL A 119 5.38 -7.62 3.94
CA VAL A 119 5.36 -7.78 5.40
C VAL A 119 6.72 -7.44 6.02
N ASN A 120 7.83 -7.86 5.40
CA ASN A 120 9.18 -7.52 5.87
C ASN A 120 9.42 -6.01 5.80
N ALA A 121 9.01 -5.36 4.71
CA ALA A 121 9.06 -3.91 4.57
C ALA A 121 8.22 -3.20 5.65
N ALA A 122 7.00 -3.68 5.92
CA ALA A 122 6.15 -3.11 6.96
C ALA A 122 6.75 -3.26 8.37
N LYS A 123 7.33 -4.41 8.69
CA LYS A 123 8.05 -4.63 9.95
C LYS A 123 9.27 -3.71 10.06
N TYR A 124 10.02 -3.54 8.96
CA TYR A 124 11.15 -2.63 8.91
C TYR A 124 10.71 -1.17 9.16
N CYS A 125 9.64 -0.72 8.51
CA CYS A 125 9.07 0.61 8.75
C CYS A 125 8.68 0.81 10.22
N LYS A 126 7.98 -0.16 10.80
CA LYS A 126 7.56 -0.11 12.21
C LYS A 126 8.76 -0.03 13.16
N LYS A 127 9.80 -0.85 12.94
CA LYS A 127 11.02 -0.88 13.75
C LYS A 127 11.78 0.45 13.69
N ASN A 128 11.78 1.11 12.54
CA ASN A 128 12.54 2.34 12.29
C ASN A 128 11.67 3.62 12.38
N SER A 129 10.45 3.52 12.92
CA SER A 129 9.51 4.66 13.07
C SER A 129 9.19 5.40 11.78
N ILE A 130 9.28 4.71 10.63
CA ILE A 130 8.87 5.24 9.33
C ILE A 130 7.34 5.23 9.28
N GLN A 131 6.75 6.36 8.92
CA GLN A 131 5.30 6.49 8.81
C GLN A 131 4.75 5.55 7.75
N LEU A 132 3.72 4.78 8.10
CA LEU A 132 3.23 3.69 7.27
C LEU A 132 1.71 3.64 7.24
N ILE A 133 1.14 3.63 6.02
CA ILE A 133 -0.23 3.23 5.74
C ILE A 133 -0.20 1.84 5.11
N THR A 134 -1.07 0.93 5.55
CA THR A 134 -1.22 -0.39 4.94
C THR A 134 -2.61 -0.58 4.38
N LEU A 135 -2.69 -1.25 3.23
CA LEU A 135 -3.94 -1.70 2.62
C LEU A 135 -3.92 -3.21 2.47
N SER A 136 -4.92 -3.88 3.02
CA SER A 136 -5.03 -5.34 2.96
C SER A 136 -6.48 -5.81 2.88
N GLY A 137 -6.67 -7.05 2.49
CA GLY A 137 -7.93 -7.76 2.48
C GLY A 137 -7.81 -9.10 3.21
N PHE A 138 -8.63 -10.06 2.81
CA PHE A 138 -8.67 -11.44 3.29
C PHE A 138 -8.87 -11.51 4.80
N LYS A 139 -7.98 -12.19 5.54
CA LYS A 139 -8.11 -12.34 6.99
C LYS A 139 -7.86 -11.01 7.72
N LYS A 140 -8.78 -10.59 8.57
CA LYS A 140 -8.71 -9.34 9.33
C LYS A 140 -7.41 -9.18 10.13
N ASN A 141 -6.90 -10.27 10.70
CA ASN A 141 -5.68 -10.27 11.53
C ASN A 141 -4.44 -10.69 10.72
N ASN A 142 -4.34 -10.29 9.46
CA ASN A 142 -3.16 -10.57 8.66
C ASN A 142 -1.91 -9.84 9.18
N PRO A 143 -0.68 -10.33 8.87
CA PRO A 143 0.56 -9.74 9.37
C PRO A 143 0.75 -8.28 8.98
N LEU A 144 0.32 -7.87 7.79
CA LEU A 144 0.49 -6.50 7.28
C LEU A 144 -0.36 -5.51 8.10
N SER A 145 -1.62 -5.87 8.41
CA SER A 145 -2.56 -5.01 9.15
C SER A 145 -2.12 -4.67 10.58
N LYS A 146 -1.08 -5.34 11.10
CA LYS A 146 -0.53 -5.11 12.45
C LYS A 146 0.68 -4.16 12.46
N CYS A 147 1.12 -3.68 11.30
CA CYS A 147 2.36 -2.93 11.18
C CYS A 147 2.17 -1.43 10.96
N GLY A 148 1.12 -1.01 10.26
CA GLY A 148 0.91 0.39 9.88
C GLY A 148 0.48 1.30 11.05
N ASN A 149 0.83 2.58 10.95
CA ASN A 149 0.23 3.62 11.78
C ASN A 149 -1.27 3.77 11.46
N ILE A 150 -1.63 3.52 10.20
CA ILE A 150 -3.00 3.49 9.70
C ILE A 150 -3.15 2.21 8.87
N ASN A 151 -4.20 1.43 9.13
CA ASN A 151 -4.41 0.15 8.47
C ASN A 151 -5.81 0.11 7.88
N PHE A 152 -5.91 0.09 6.55
CA PHE A 152 -7.13 -0.21 5.83
C PHE A 152 -7.25 -1.72 5.63
N HIS A 153 -8.39 -2.25 5.98
CA HIS A 153 -8.71 -3.65 5.75
C HIS A 153 -10.06 -3.76 5.08
N ILE A 154 -10.12 -4.40 3.93
CA ILE A 154 -11.35 -4.73 3.23
C ILE A 154 -11.69 -6.19 3.54
N ASN A 155 -12.85 -6.42 4.14
CA ASN A 155 -13.29 -7.76 4.52
C ASN A 155 -13.81 -8.53 3.29
N SER A 156 -12.90 -8.95 2.43
CA SER A 156 -13.18 -9.75 1.25
C SER A 156 -12.07 -10.77 1.05
N ASP A 157 -12.43 -12.01 0.80
CA ASP A 157 -11.54 -13.12 0.44
C ASP A 157 -11.52 -13.39 -1.07
N GLN A 158 -12.30 -12.65 -1.82
CA GLN A 158 -12.35 -12.75 -3.29
C GLN A 158 -11.17 -12.00 -3.89
N TYR A 159 -10.38 -12.70 -4.68
CA TYR A 159 -9.20 -12.15 -5.35
C TYR A 159 -9.54 -11.53 -6.70
N ASN A 160 -10.61 -12.00 -7.34
CA ASN A 160 -11.11 -11.55 -8.65
C ASN A 160 -12.50 -10.97 -8.53
#